data_12f6988e873cea93d3bc3eaa0c9f975a
#
_entry.id   12f6988e873cea93d3bc3eaa0c9f975a
#
_cell.length_a   1.000
_cell.length_b   1.000
_cell.length_c   1.000
_cell.angle_alpha   90.00
_cell.angle_beta   90.00
_cell.angle_gamma   90.00
#
_symmetry.space_group_name_H-M   'P 1'
#
loop_
_entity.id
_entity.type
_entity.pdbx_description
1 polymer ?
#
loop_
_entity_poly.entity_id
_entity_poly.type
_entity_poly.pdbx_seq_one_letter_code
_entity_poly.pdbx_strand_id
1 'polypeptide(L)'
;TKISDEEIDRMVKEAEANKAEDEKKRKEIETRNKAEQMINEIDKALAEQGDKIDATQKESAQKLRDELKTALDNNDMATLEAKMSELEQMAQQMASYAYQQQNNNAGANTNTSGTTNNQDDNVVDADFEEKN
;
A
#
# COMPACT_ATOMS: atom_id res chain seq x y z
N THR A 1 26.66 -27.79 -39.91
CA THR A 1 25.96 -27.64 -38.67
C THR A 1 25.85 -26.23 -38.19
N LYS A 2 25.61 -25.33 -39.13
CA LYS A 2 25.31 -23.94 -38.76
C LYS A 2 23.83 -23.82 -38.51
N ILE A 3 23.50 -23.11 -37.48
CA ILE A 3 22.11 -22.75 -37.19
C ILE A 3 21.73 -21.67 -38.19
N SER A 4 20.58 -21.80 -38.85
CA SER A 4 20.12 -20.83 -39.80
C SER A 4 19.71 -19.53 -39.10
N ASP A 5 19.72 -18.43 -39.85
CA ASP A 5 19.29 -17.14 -39.31
C ASP A 5 17.85 -17.19 -38.84
N GLU A 6 17.02 -17.97 -39.55
CA GLU A 6 15.62 -18.15 -39.17
C GLU A 6 15.49 -18.86 -37.83
N GLU A 7 16.33 -19.85 -37.59
CA GLU A 7 16.32 -20.57 -36.32
C GLU A 7 16.79 -19.69 -35.20
N ILE A 8 17.82 -18.88 -35.44
CA ILE A 8 18.32 -17.93 -34.46
C ILE A 8 17.22 -16.93 -34.08
N ASP A 9 16.52 -16.39 -35.10
CA ASP A 9 15.43 -15.45 -34.88
C ASP A 9 14.34 -16.08 -34.04
N ARG A 10 13.98 -17.31 -34.31
CA ARG A 10 12.94 -18.02 -33.57
C ARG A 10 13.36 -18.21 -32.12
N MET A 11 14.60 -18.62 -31.91
CA MET A 11 15.12 -18.84 -30.56
C MET A 11 15.13 -17.56 -29.76
N VAL A 12 15.51 -16.46 -30.39
CA VAL A 12 15.51 -15.16 -29.73
C VAL A 12 14.08 -14.74 -29.33
N LYS A 13 13.15 -14.90 -30.29
CA LYS A 13 11.75 -14.57 -30.03
C LYS A 13 11.15 -15.41 -28.91
N GLU A 14 11.50 -16.71 -28.90
CA GLU A 14 11.03 -17.60 -27.80
C GLU A 14 11.60 -17.18 -26.48
N ALA A 15 12.89 -16.82 -26.44
CA ALA A 15 13.53 -16.38 -25.21
C ALA A 15 12.90 -15.09 -24.70
N GLU A 16 12.62 -14.16 -25.62
CA GLU A 16 11.97 -12.91 -25.25
C GLU A 16 10.56 -13.14 -24.74
N ALA A 17 9.81 -14.04 -25.39
CA ALA A 17 8.45 -14.36 -24.95
C ALA A 17 8.46 -15.01 -23.58
N ASN A 18 9.40 -15.93 -23.34
CA ASN A 18 9.53 -16.59 -22.03
C ASN A 18 9.90 -15.59 -20.96
N LYS A 19 10.80 -14.67 -21.26
CA LYS A 19 11.21 -13.63 -20.33
C LYS A 19 10.04 -12.73 -19.97
N ALA A 20 9.25 -12.35 -20.97
CA ALA A 20 8.07 -11.51 -20.75
C ALA A 20 7.04 -12.22 -19.89
N GLU A 21 6.85 -13.50 -20.14
CA GLU A 21 5.92 -14.31 -19.37
C GLU A 21 6.37 -14.46 -17.93
N ASP A 22 7.67 -14.71 -17.71
CA ASP A 22 8.25 -14.84 -16.37
C ASP A 22 8.10 -13.52 -15.61
N GLU A 23 8.32 -12.41 -16.28
CA GLU A 23 8.19 -11.09 -15.69
C GLU A 23 6.74 -10.82 -15.29
N LYS A 24 5.80 -11.22 -16.12
CA LYS A 24 4.38 -11.07 -15.84
C LYS A 24 4.00 -11.89 -14.59
N LYS A 25 4.46 -13.12 -14.53
CA LYS A 25 4.18 -13.99 -13.37
C LYS A 25 4.79 -13.41 -12.10
N ARG A 26 6.01 -12.89 -12.19
CA ARG A 26 6.67 -12.27 -11.04
C ARG A 26 5.86 -11.09 -10.53
N LYS A 27 5.40 -10.24 -11.44
CA LYS A 27 4.59 -9.09 -11.07
C LYS A 27 3.26 -9.51 -10.45
N GLU A 28 2.65 -10.55 -10.99
CA GLU A 28 1.40 -11.08 -10.43
C GLU A 28 1.61 -11.56 -8.99
N ILE A 29 2.69 -12.28 -8.76
CA ILE A 29 3.01 -12.77 -7.41
C ILE A 29 3.25 -11.61 -6.47
N GLU A 30 4.00 -10.61 -6.90
CA GLU A 30 4.24 -9.41 -6.09
C GLU A 30 2.95 -8.69 -5.76
N THR A 31 2.08 -8.55 -6.76
CA THR A 31 0.79 -7.88 -6.56
C THR A 31 -0.08 -8.65 -5.59
N ARG A 32 -0.14 -9.98 -5.73
CA ARG A 32 -0.90 -10.83 -4.82
C ARG A 32 -0.39 -10.72 -3.38
N ASN A 33 0.93 -10.78 -3.22
CA ASN A 33 1.55 -10.66 -1.90
C ASN A 33 1.25 -9.31 -1.26
N LYS A 34 1.33 -8.25 -2.06
CA LYS A 34 1.02 -6.90 -1.57
C LYS A 34 -0.45 -6.79 -1.17
N ALA A 35 -1.34 -7.38 -1.98
CA ALA A 35 -2.77 -7.37 -1.68
C ALA A 35 -3.06 -8.09 -0.37
N GLU A 36 -2.43 -9.24 -0.15
CA GLU A 36 -2.60 -9.99 1.09
C GLU A 36 -2.13 -9.17 2.29
N GLN A 37 -1.00 -8.50 2.13
CA GLN A 37 -0.48 -7.63 3.18
C GLN A 37 -1.45 -6.49 3.47
N MET A 38 -2.01 -5.89 2.44
CA MET A 38 -2.99 -4.81 2.61
C MET A 38 -4.24 -5.28 3.32
N ILE A 39 -4.72 -6.47 2.98
CA ILE A 39 -5.88 -7.07 3.65
C ILE A 39 -5.58 -7.25 5.14
N ASN A 40 -4.41 -7.79 5.45
CA ASN A 40 -4.01 -7.98 6.85
C ASN A 40 -3.91 -6.65 7.59
N GLU A 41 -3.41 -5.63 6.94
CA GLU A 41 -3.31 -4.30 7.54
C GLU A 41 -4.68 -3.70 7.81
N ILE A 42 -5.62 -3.89 6.89
CA ILE A 42 -6.99 -3.44 7.11
C ILE A 42 -7.61 -4.16 8.29
N ASP A 43 -7.48 -5.48 8.32
CA ASP A 43 -8.05 -6.29 9.41
C ASP A 43 -7.48 -5.85 10.75
N LYS A 44 -6.18 -5.60 10.78
CA LYS A 44 -5.53 -5.16 12.01
C LYS A 44 -6.01 -3.76 12.42
N ALA A 45 -6.10 -2.86 11.47
CA ALA A 45 -6.56 -1.49 11.74
C ALA A 45 -8.00 -1.49 12.26
N LEU A 46 -8.85 -2.31 11.64
CA LEU A 46 -10.25 -2.40 12.06
C LEU A 46 -10.36 -3.00 13.44
N ALA A 47 -9.52 -3.98 13.77
CA ALA A 47 -9.53 -4.60 15.09
C ALA A 47 -9.03 -3.64 16.16
N GLU A 48 -7.99 -2.89 15.86
CA GLU A 48 -7.35 -2.02 16.86
C GLU A 48 -8.01 -0.64 16.97
N GLN A 49 -8.46 -0.10 15.85
CA GLN A 49 -8.94 1.27 15.78
C GLN A 49 -10.38 1.41 15.30
N GLY A 50 -11.12 0.30 15.26
CA GLY A 50 -12.50 0.32 14.77
C GLY A 50 -13.40 1.27 15.54
N ASP A 51 -13.14 1.43 16.83
CA ASP A 51 -13.93 2.32 17.68
C ASP A 51 -13.63 3.80 17.41
N LYS A 52 -12.45 4.08 16.85
CA LYS A 52 -12.00 5.45 16.59
C LYS A 52 -12.31 5.91 15.19
N ILE A 53 -12.69 4.98 14.33
CA ILE A 53 -12.97 5.27 12.93
C ILE A 53 -14.46 5.49 12.76
N ASP A 54 -14.81 6.48 11.92
CA ASP A 54 -16.20 6.73 11.57
C ASP A 54 -16.84 5.47 10.98
N ALA A 55 -18.11 5.23 11.33
CA ALA A 55 -18.82 4.03 10.87
C ALA A 55 -18.83 3.91 9.35
N THR A 56 -18.99 5.03 8.65
CA THR A 56 -18.97 5.05 7.19
C THR A 56 -17.61 4.63 6.64
N GLN A 57 -16.54 5.14 7.24
CA GLN A 57 -15.18 4.79 6.83
C GLN A 57 -14.88 3.33 7.13
N LYS A 58 -15.34 2.84 8.27
CA LYS A 58 -15.17 1.45 8.65
C LYS A 58 -15.85 0.53 7.64
N GLU A 59 -17.06 0.88 7.27
CA GLU A 59 -17.84 0.11 6.30
C GLU A 59 -17.16 0.11 4.93
N SER A 60 -16.67 1.28 4.50
CA SER A 60 -15.94 1.40 3.23
C SER A 60 -14.67 0.56 3.24
N ALA A 61 -13.94 0.58 4.34
CA ALA A 61 -12.71 -0.21 4.47
C ALA A 61 -13.01 -1.70 4.40
N GLN A 62 -14.07 -2.14 5.08
CA GLN A 62 -14.47 -3.55 5.05
C GLN A 62 -14.88 -3.96 3.64
N LYS A 63 -15.60 -3.10 2.95
CA LYS A 63 -16.02 -3.38 1.58
C LYS A 63 -14.81 -3.54 0.66
N LEU A 64 -13.87 -2.64 0.74
CA LEU A 64 -12.64 -2.72 -0.06
C LEU A 64 -11.84 -3.97 0.29
N ARG A 65 -11.76 -4.27 1.56
CA ARG A 65 -11.07 -5.48 2.02
C ARG A 65 -11.70 -6.73 1.40
N ASP A 66 -13.03 -6.80 1.42
CA ASP A 66 -13.75 -7.95 0.85
C ASP A 66 -13.58 -8.01 -0.66
N GLU A 67 -13.59 -6.86 -1.33
CA GLU A 67 -13.39 -6.81 -2.78
C GLU A 67 -11.98 -7.25 -3.16
N LEU A 68 -10.99 -6.84 -2.36
CA LEU A 68 -9.60 -7.29 -2.55
C LEU A 68 -9.50 -8.79 -2.40
N LYS A 69 -10.12 -9.33 -1.35
CA LYS A 69 -10.10 -10.76 -1.08
C LYS A 69 -10.73 -11.54 -2.23
N THR A 70 -11.88 -11.08 -2.70
CA THR A 70 -12.59 -11.72 -3.80
C THR A 70 -11.75 -11.70 -5.08
N ALA A 71 -11.16 -10.56 -5.39
CA ALA A 71 -10.30 -10.44 -6.58
C ALA A 71 -9.09 -11.36 -6.47
N LEU A 72 -8.51 -11.43 -5.28
CA LEU A 72 -7.37 -12.31 -5.01
C LEU A 72 -7.74 -13.76 -5.22
N ASP A 73 -8.87 -14.19 -4.67
CA ASP A 73 -9.34 -15.57 -4.78
C ASP A 73 -9.65 -15.94 -6.22
N ASN A 74 -10.16 -14.99 -7.01
CA ASN A 74 -10.49 -15.20 -8.42
C ASN A 74 -9.30 -14.96 -9.34
N ASN A 75 -8.18 -14.55 -8.80
CA ASN A 75 -6.98 -14.20 -9.57
C ASN A 75 -7.28 -13.12 -10.61
N ASP A 76 -8.13 -12.18 -10.25
CA ASP A 76 -8.54 -11.07 -11.10
C ASP A 76 -7.58 -9.90 -10.87
N MET A 77 -6.48 -9.90 -11.61
CA MET A 77 -5.41 -8.92 -11.40
C MET A 77 -5.86 -7.50 -11.67
N ALA A 78 -6.69 -7.30 -12.68
CA ALA A 78 -7.15 -5.96 -13.03
C ALA A 78 -7.96 -5.34 -11.89
N THR A 79 -8.92 -6.10 -11.37
CA THR A 79 -9.74 -5.63 -10.25
C THR A 79 -8.87 -5.47 -8.99
N LEU A 80 -7.97 -6.42 -8.77
CA LEU A 80 -7.09 -6.39 -7.62
C LEU A 80 -6.26 -5.11 -7.59
N GLU A 81 -5.64 -4.78 -8.70
CA GLU A 81 -4.82 -3.57 -8.81
C GLU A 81 -5.66 -2.31 -8.64
N ALA A 82 -6.85 -2.29 -9.22
CA ALA A 82 -7.75 -1.14 -9.10
C ALA A 82 -8.17 -0.92 -7.65
N LYS A 83 -8.53 -2.01 -6.96
CA LYS A 83 -8.96 -1.91 -5.56
C LYS A 83 -7.80 -1.57 -4.63
N MET A 84 -6.61 -2.06 -4.94
CA MET A 84 -5.42 -1.70 -4.18
C MET A 84 -5.15 -0.20 -4.28
N SER A 85 -5.32 0.36 -5.49
CA SER A 85 -5.15 1.78 -5.71
C SER A 85 -6.19 2.59 -4.92
N GLU A 86 -7.44 2.15 -4.95
CA GLU A 86 -8.51 2.79 -4.17
C GLU A 86 -8.18 2.78 -2.69
N LEU A 87 -7.69 1.65 -2.20
CA LEU A 87 -7.34 1.53 -0.80
C LEU A 87 -6.18 2.45 -0.42
N GLU A 88 -5.19 2.55 -1.29
CA GLU A 88 -4.07 3.45 -1.06
C GLU A 88 -4.54 4.90 -0.97
N GLN A 89 -5.45 5.29 -1.85
CA GLN A 89 -6.01 6.63 -1.81
C GLN A 89 -6.81 6.86 -0.54
N MET A 90 -7.61 5.88 -0.15
CA MET A 90 -8.38 5.96 1.09
C MET A 90 -7.45 6.09 2.29
N ALA A 91 -6.40 5.30 2.33
CA ALA A 91 -5.42 5.35 3.43
C ALA A 91 -4.76 6.71 3.51
N GLN A 92 -4.43 7.31 2.36
CA GLN A 92 -3.86 8.64 2.33
C GLN A 92 -4.84 9.70 2.84
N GLN A 93 -6.10 9.57 2.46
CA GLN A 93 -7.13 10.48 2.93
C GLN A 93 -7.34 10.36 4.44
N MET A 94 -7.37 9.13 4.93
CA MET A 94 -7.53 8.89 6.36
C MET A 94 -6.33 9.41 7.14
N ALA A 95 -5.13 9.21 6.63
CA ALA A 95 -3.91 9.71 7.26
C ALA A 95 -3.90 11.23 7.27
N SER A 96 -4.32 11.84 6.18
CA SER A 96 -4.43 13.30 6.08
C SER A 96 -5.43 13.84 7.10
N TYR A 97 -6.57 13.20 7.17
CA TYR A 97 -7.63 13.60 8.11
C TYR A 97 -7.13 13.46 9.56
N ALA A 98 -6.52 12.35 9.85
CA ALA A 98 -5.97 12.11 11.19
C ALA A 98 -4.89 13.12 11.54
N TYR A 99 -4.05 13.43 10.55
CA TYR A 99 -3.00 14.44 10.73
C TYR A 99 -3.59 15.81 11.00
N GLN A 100 -4.63 16.19 10.26
CA GLN A 100 -5.31 17.48 10.48
C GLN A 100 -5.96 17.54 11.84
N GLN A 101 -6.62 16.45 12.25
CA GLN A 101 -7.23 16.37 13.57
C GLN A 101 -6.17 16.50 14.66
N GLN A 102 -5.08 15.79 14.50
CA GLN A 102 -3.99 15.83 15.45
C GLN A 102 -3.34 17.21 15.48
N ASN A 103 -3.19 17.84 14.34
CA ASN A 103 -2.64 19.19 14.24
C ASN A 103 -3.54 20.19 14.91
N ASN A 104 -4.84 20.06 14.73
CA ASN A 104 -5.79 20.95 15.39
C ASN A 104 -5.73 20.79 16.89
N ASN A 105 -5.66 19.54 17.37
CA ASN A 105 -5.54 19.27 18.79
C ASN A 105 -4.17 19.72 19.30
N ALA A 106 -3.13 19.46 18.54
CA ALA A 106 -1.78 19.88 18.89
C ALA A 106 -1.67 21.39 18.91
N GLY A 107 -2.38 22.05 17.98
CA GLY A 107 -2.42 23.51 17.97
C GLY A 107 -3.02 24.07 19.24
N ALA A 108 -4.09 23.45 19.70
CA ALA A 108 -4.72 23.85 20.95
C ALA A 108 -3.83 23.52 22.14
N ASN A 109 -3.16 22.38 22.08
CA ASN A 109 -2.26 21.94 23.15
C ASN A 109 -0.89 22.59 23.07
N THR A 110 -0.48 22.99 21.89
CA THR A 110 0.82 23.59 21.68
C THR A 110 0.96 24.87 22.47
N ASN A 111 -0.13 25.55 22.67
CA ASN A 111 -0.14 26.74 23.51
C ASN A 111 0.33 26.42 24.90
N THR A 112 0.13 25.18 25.33
CA THR A 112 0.55 24.75 26.64
C THR A 112 1.92 24.09 26.62
N SER A 113 2.17 23.22 25.64
CA SER A 113 3.41 22.44 25.59
C SER A 113 4.57 23.26 25.05
N GLY A 114 4.25 24.12 24.11
CA GLY A 114 5.34 24.89 23.52
C GLY A 114 6.46 24.08 23.00
N THR A 115 6.54 23.05 22.69
CA THR A 115 7.60 22.37 22.15
C THR A 115 7.83 21.12 21.74
N THR A 116 8.11 21.19 22.02
CA THR A 116 8.59 20.26 21.52
C THR A 116 8.72 19.63 20.79
N ASN A 117 8.94 19.67 20.78
CA ASN A 117 9.40 19.01 20.24
C ASN A 117 9.56 18.53 19.38
N ASN A 118 9.70 18.58 19.60
CA ASN A 118 10.15 18.17 19.17
C ASN A 118 10.26 17.73 18.42
N GLN A 119 10.46 17.78 18.66
CA GLN A 119 10.86 17.51 18.46
C GLN A 119 10.88 17.10 17.79
N ASP A 120 11.21 17.30 18.15
CA ASP A 120 11.42 17.03 18.08
C ASP A 120 11.24 16.60 17.41
N ASP A 121 11.54 16.69 17.57
CA ASP A 121 11.65 16.39 17.58
C ASP A 121 11.45 15.95 16.86
N ASN A 122 11.68 16.00 16.88
CA ASN A 122 11.83 15.71 16.79
C ASN A 122 11.71 15.29 16.18
N VAL A 123 12.26 15.39 16.06
CA VAL A 123 12.53 15.25 16.18
C VAL A 123 12.55 14.71 15.73
N VAL A 124 12.96 14.79 15.57
CA VAL A 124 13.37 14.62 15.69
C VAL A 124 13.46 14.25 15.24
N ASP A 125 14.01 14.31 15.33
CA ASP A 125 14.43 14.35 15.51
C ASP A 125 14.56 13.88 15.11
N ALA A 126 15.29 13.88 14.95
CA ALA A 126 15.72 13.78 15.26
C ALA A 126 15.85 13.17 14.88
N ASP A 127 15.99 13.50 15.03
CA ASP A 127 16.45 13.30 15.42
C ASP A 127 16.40 12.66 14.85
N PHE A 128 16.55 13.14 14.79
CA PHE A 128 17.03 12.97 15.04
C PHE A 128 17.20 12.57 14.30
N GLU A 129 17.65 12.57 14.51
CA GLU A 129 18.13 12.63 14.78
C GLU A 129 18.26 12.33 14.21
N GLU A 130 18.69 12.52 14.37
CA GLU A 130 19.09 12.66 14.67
C GLU A 130 19.23 12.37 14.15
N LYS A 131 19.87 12.47 14.37
CA LYS A 131 20.20 12.55 14.74
C LYS A 131 20.22 12.19 14.18
N ASN A 132 20.90 12.42 14.70
CA ASN A 132 21.10 12.47 15.01
C ASN A 132 20.91 12.06 14.65
#